data_9272839987b1a76a704f84cf3c012a92
#
_entry.id   9272839987b1a76a704f84cf3c012a92
#
_cell.length_a   1.000
_cell.length_b   1.000
_cell.length_c   1.000
_cell.angle_alpha   90.00
_cell.angle_beta   90.00
_cell.angle_gamma   90.00
#
_symmetry.space_group_name_H-M   'P 1'
#
loop_
_entity.id
_entity.type
_entity.pdbx_description
1 polymer ?
#
loop_
_entity_poly.entity_id
_entity_poly.type
_entity_poly.pdbx_seq_one_letter_code
_entity_poly.pdbx_strand_id
1 'polypeptide(L)'
;EMCIRDRYYSTYLLTERMWTQHEKLNVVNDVSPHEMQEYIGKVFSRMHVDMLVQGNVTSEQARSLLHAVQKHIVYDALPPQDNVPPRSLVLAPGTSIAWRVPVANKDNNNSSLEYYCQVGDPSDVRLRATLALFAQIANEPCFDQLRTKEQLGYLVFSGARTSVGQMGFRIIVQSERDSEYLQSRINAFLDQFMRQLLAMSDDEFEAHRASLIHKRQESVKNLAEETQRFWKSIHSGYFDFLHRQRDVQVMEKLSKDDIVAFMQHYIHPSSIHRAKTVTHIQAQSVSSSTKPLSSDAFNSFFAFLSSKGVEVPAEAREALGVQLTSVESLQAFAKDVAASGELPPSLTEEALLACIAQALSL
;
A
#
# COMPACT_ATOMS: atom_id res chain seq x y z
N GLU A 1 13.30 -0.99 9.08
CA GLU A 1 13.95 -0.98 7.75
C GLU A 1 13.02 -1.42 6.61
N MET A 2 12.23 -2.51 6.77
CA MET A 2 11.39 -3.05 5.67
C MET A 2 10.30 -2.08 5.24
N CYS A 3 9.57 -1.43 6.14
CA CYS A 3 8.53 -0.45 5.78
C CYS A 3 9.05 0.77 5.02
N ILE A 4 10.34 1.10 5.18
CA ILE A 4 10.99 2.16 4.42
C ILE A 4 11.21 1.68 2.98
N ARG A 5 11.59 0.41 2.80
CA ARG A 5 11.79 -0.20 1.47
C ARG A 5 10.49 -0.33 0.68
N ASP A 6 9.38 -0.70 1.32
CA ASP A 6 8.07 -0.80 0.66
C ASP A 6 7.67 0.53 0.05
N ARG A 7 7.74 1.60 0.83
CA ARG A 7 7.46 2.96 0.35
C ARG A 7 8.41 3.39 -0.77
N TYR A 8 9.67 2.97 -0.68
CA TYR A 8 10.68 3.30 -1.67
C TYR A 8 10.36 2.66 -3.02
N TYR A 9 10.09 1.34 -3.04
CA TYR A 9 9.80 0.63 -4.28
C TYR A 9 8.47 1.04 -4.90
N SER A 10 7.42 1.24 -4.10
CA SER A 10 6.16 1.79 -4.62
C SER A 10 6.33 3.21 -5.17
N THR A 11 7.20 4.03 -4.56
CA THR A 11 7.52 5.35 -5.07
C THR A 11 8.29 5.25 -6.39
N TYR A 12 9.28 4.35 -6.46
CA TYR A 12 10.04 4.08 -7.69
C TYR A 12 9.12 3.69 -8.85
N LEU A 13 8.21 2.74 -8.63
CA LEU A 13 7.28 2.26 -9.64
C LEU A 13 6.30 3.33 -10.15
N LEU A 14 5.97 4.30 -9.31
CA LEU A 14 4.94 5.30 -9.59
C LEU A 14 5.52 6.69 -9.91
N THR A 15 6.84 6.83 -9.99
CA THR A 15 7.50 8.10 -10.32
C THR A 15 8.12 8.02 -11.71
N GLU A 16 7.90 9.05 -12.54
CA GLU A 16 8.39 9.10 -13.91
C GLU A 16 9.92 8.96 -14.01
N ARG A 17 10.65 9.57 -13.07
CA ARG A 17 12.12 9.52 -13.04
C ARG A 17 12.60 9.29 -11.61
N MET A 18 13.07 8.11 -11.35
CA MET A 18 13.69 7.73 -10.10
C MET A 18 14.67 6.58 -10.33
N TRP A 19 15.79 6.60 -9.64
CA TRP A 19 16.78 5.52 -9.65
C TRP A 19 16.74 4.76 -8.33
N THR A 20 16.87 3.45 -8.42
CA THR A 20 16.95 2.59 -7.24
C THR A 20 18.28 2.82 -6.50
N GLN A 21 18.30 2.46 -5.21
CA GLN A 21 19.55 2.48 -4.45
C GLN A 21 20.61 1.56 -5.06
N HIS A 22 20.19 0.44 -5.65
CA HIS A 22 21.09 -0.48 -6.29
C HIS A 22 21.75 0.13 -7.54
N GLU A 23 20.99 0.79 -8.39
CA GLU A 23 21.53 1.53 -9.54
C GLU A 23 22.52 2.63 -9.10
N LYS A 24 22.21 3.34 -8.01
CA LYS A 24 23.14 4.35 -7.46
C LYS A 24 24.43 3.73 -6.91
N LEU A 25 24.32 2.58 -6.22
CA LEU A 25 25.50 1.86 -5.70
C LEU A 25 26.39 1.34 -6.82
N ASN A 26 25.84 0.97 -7.96
CA ASN A 26 26.63 0.47 -9.09
C ASN A 26 27.55 1.54 -9.71
N VAL A 27 27.21 2.83 -9.55
CA VAL A 27 27.98 3.94 -10.16
C VAL A 27 28.75 4.77 -9.13
N VAL A 28 28.43 4.65 -7.83
CA VAL A 28 29.02 5.54 -6.79
C VAL A 28 30.55 5.42 -6.68
N ASN A 29 31.09 4.24 -6.96
CA ASN A 29 32.53 3.99 -6.88
C ASN A 29 33.29 4.56 -8.08
N ASP A 30 32.59 4.85 -9.17
CA ASP A 30 33.16 5.39 -10.41
C ASP A 30 33.21 6.93 -10.38
N VAL A 31 32.54 7.55 -9.38
CA VAL A 31 32.48 9.02 -9.24
C VAL A 31 33.68 9.52 -8.44
N SER A 32 34.52 10.32 -9.07
CA SER A 32 35.66 10.97 -8.44
C SER A 32 35.29 12.30 -7.75
N PRO A 33 36.07 12.75 -6.72
CA PRO A 33 35.88 14.07 -6.12
C PRO A 33 36.01 15.22 -7.14
N HIS A 34 36.84 15.07 -8.16
CA HIS A 34 37.02 16.06 -9.21
C HIS A 34 35.76 16.23 -10.06
N GLU A 35 35.17 15.12 -10.52
CA GLU A 35 33.91 15.13 -11.26
C GLU A 35 32.76 15.72 -10.44
N MET A 36 32.72 15.46 -9.13
CA MET A 36 31.76 16.09 -8.22
C MET A 36 31.91 17.60 -8.16
N GLN A 37 33.15 18.11 -8.08
CA GLN A 37 33.41 19.55 -8.09
C GLN A 37 32.96 20.22 -9.40
N GLU A 38 33.26 19.61 -10.54
CA GLU A 38 32.82 20.11 -11.85
C GLU A 38 31.28 20.08 -11.95
N TYR A 39 30.66 19.01 -11.43
CA TYR A 39 29.21 18.84 -11.49
C TYR A 39 28.47 19.85 -10.59
N ILE A 40 29.02 20.21 -9.43
CA ILE A 40 28.48 21.26 -8.55
C ILE A 40 28.31 22.57 -9.31
N GLY A 41 29.31 22.97 -10.08
CA GLY A 41 29.23 24.17 -10.91
C GLY A 41 28.07 24.12 -11.93
N LYS A 42 27.83 22.95 -12.53
CA LYS A 42 26.72 22.75 -13.49
C LYS A 42 25.35 22.75 -12.81
N VAL A 43 25.23 22.09 -11.65
CA VAL A 43 23.95 22.00 -10.89
C VAL A 43 23.47 23.37 -10.46
N PHE A 44 24.38 24.23 -9.97
CA PHE A 44 24.02 25.55 -9.47
C PHE A 44 24.06 26.64 -10.53
N SER A 45 24.37 26.34 -11.79
CA SER A 45 24.43 27.34 -12.85
C SER A 45 23.08 27.94 -13.24
N ARG A 46 22.01 27.14 -13.11
CA ARG A 46 20.63 27.56 -13.43
C ARG A 46 19.70 27.03 -12.36
N MET A 47 18.94 27.90 -11.70
CA MET A 47 18.07 27.50 -10.58
C MET A 47 16.75 28.26 -10.59
N HIS A 48 15.72 27.59 -10.08
CA HIS A 48 14.52 28.18 -9.51
C HIS A 48 14.57 28.00 -7.99
N VAL A 49 14.34 29.09 -7.24
CA VAL A 49 14.45 29.06 -5.78
C VAL A 49 13.11 29.46 -5.15
N ASP A 50 12.46 28.52 -4.47
CA ASP A 50 11.35 28.80 -3.57
C ASP A 50 11.85 28.91 -2.14
N MET A 51 11.52 30.02 -1.47
CA MET A 51 11.94 30.29 -0.10
C MET A 51 10.74 30.60 0.79
N LEU A 52 10.54 29.79 1.82
CA LEU A 52 9.55 30.05 2.87
C LEU A 52 10.28 30.62 4.10
N VAL A 53 9.90 31.83 4.50
CA VAL A 53 10.38 32.47 5.73
C VAL A 53 9.20 32.66 6.66
N GLN A 54 9.31 32.13 7.87
CA GLN A 54 8.22 32.13 8.84
C GLN A 54 8.75 32.39 10.26
N GLY A 55 7.97 33.10 11.07
CA GLY A 55 8.31 33.46 12.46
C GLY A 55 8.31 34.95 12.67
N ASN A 56 9.01 35.43 13.69
CA ASN A 56 9.16 36.86 14.00
C ASN A 56 10.17 37.51 13.07
N VAL A 57 9.86 37.61 11.79
CA VAL A 57 10.71 38.12 10.72
C VAL A 57 9.91 39.11 9.88
N THR A 58 10.48 40.29 9.62
CA THR A 58 9.86 41.25 8.71
C THR A 58 10.08 40.87 7.24
N SER A 59 9.23 41.40 6.36
CA SER A 59 9.39 41.20 4.91
C SER A 59 10.77 41.72 4.40
N GLU A 60 11.32 42.74 4.98
CA GLU A 60 12.63 43.27 4.63
C GLU A 60 13.76 42.32 5.03
N GLN A 61 13.69 41.76 6.24
CA GLN A 61 14.63 40.71 6.70
C GLN A 61 14.54 39.47 5.82
N ALA A 62 13.35 39.05 5.45
CA ALA A 62 13.17 37.90 4.53
C ALA A 62 13.82 38.15 3.16
N ARG A 63 13.65 39.36 2.59
CA ARG A 63 14.33 39.77 1.36
C ARG A 63 15.83 39.79 1.49
N SER A 64 16.33 40.32 2.62
CA SER A 64 17.77 40.35 2.91
C SER A 64 18.38 38.94 2.96
N LEU A 65 17.66 37.95 3.53
CA LEU A 65 18.07 36.55 3.51
C LEU A 65 18.16 36.01 2.09
N LEU A 66 17.16 36.27 1.25
CA LEU A 66 17.19 35.87 -0.16
C LEU A 66 18.37 36.50 -0.90
N HIS A 67 18.61 37.81 -0.73
CA HIS A 67 19.76 38.49 -1.33
C HIS A 67 21.09 37.91 -0.86
N ALA A 68 21.20 37.52 0.41
CA ALA A 68 22.40 36.87 0.91
C ALA A 68 22.67 35.53 0.20
N VAL A 69 21.63 34.71 -0.03
CA VAL A 69 21.75 33.48 -0.83
C VAL A 69 22.21 33.78 -2.26
N GLN A 70 21.55 34.72 -2.93
CA GLN A 70 21.89 35.12 -4.31
C GLN A 70 23.32 35.68 -4.46
N LYS A 71 23.85 36.34 -3.41
CA LYS A 71 25.22 36.84 -3.42
C LYS A 71 26.26 35.73 -3.39
N HIS A 72 25.96 34.62 -2.74
CA HIS A 72 26.91 33.51 -2.58
C HIS A 72 26.79 32.45 -3.65
N ILE A 73 25.60 32.30 -4.25
CA ILE A 73 25.35 31.33 -5.30
C ILE A 73 24.99 32.12 -6.59
N VAL A 74 25.96 32.22 -7.49
CA VAL A 74 25.76 32.90 -8.78
C VAL A 74 25.09 31.91 -9.73
N TYR A 75 23.89 32.24 -10.20
CA TYR A 75 23.10 31.41 -11.09
C TYR A 75 22.25 32.23 -12.06
N ASP A 76 21.95 31.66 -13.22
CA ASP A 76 20.92 32.15 -14.10
C ASP A 76 19.54 31.67 -13.67
N ALA A 77 18.51 32.49 -13.85
CA ALA A 77 17.14 32.06 -13.55
C ALA A 77 16.73 30.90 -14.45
N LEU A 78 16.25 29.82 -13.83
CA LEU A 78 15.67 28.70 -14.58
C LEU A 78 14.35 29.15 -15.22
N PRO A 79 14.20 29.12 -16.54
CA PRO A 79 12.94 29.46 -17.19
C PRO A 79 11.80 28.55 -16.70
N PRO A 80 10.56 29.07 -16.58
CA PRO A 80 9.42 28.28 -16.06
C PRO A 80 9.17 26.95 -16.79
N GLN A 81 9.41 26.91 -18.10
CA GLN A 81 9.26 25.69 -18.90
C GLN A 81 10.31 24.62 -18.60
N ASP A 82 11.45 24.99 -18.02
CA ASP A 82 12.53 24.08 -17.66
C ASP A 82 12.39 23.60 -16.20
N ASN A 83 11.54 24.26 -15.41
CA ASN A 83 11.22 23.87 -14.05
C ASN A 83 10.18 22.71 -14.05
N VAL A 84 10.66 21.51 -14.32
CA VAL A 84 9.82 20.32 -14.42
C VAL A 84 9.68 19.69 -13.03
N PRO A 85 8.51 19.77 -12.39
CA PRO A 85 8.29 19.11 -11.10
C PRO A 85 8.36 17.58 -11.25
N PRO A 86 8.67 16.86 -10.18
CA PRO A 86 8.51 15.41 -10.15
C PRO A 86 7.08 15.03 -10.56
N ARG A 87 6.93 14.03 -11.42
CA ARG A 87 5.63 13.57 -11.91
C ARG A 87 5.38 12.13 -11.51
N SER A 88 4.16 11.84 -11.09
CA SER A 88 3.70 10.47 -10.85
C SER A 88 3.09 9.89 -12.11
N LEU A 89 3.26 8.58 -12.30
CA LEU A 89 2.61 7.85 -13.37
C LEU A 89 1.11 7.73 -13.10
N VAL A 90 0.31 7.96 -14.12
CA VAL A 90 -1.14 7.74 -14.09
C VAL A 90 -1.42 6.33 -14.60
N LEU A 91 -2.06 5.53 -13.76
CA LEU A 91 -2.47 4.19 -14.12
C LEU A 91 -3.81 4.24 -14.87
N ALA A 92 -3.91 3.55 -15.99
CA ALA A 92 -5.18 3.42 -16.69
C ALA A 92 -6.21 2.67 -15.81
N PRO A 93 -7.52 3.01 -15.91
CA PRO A 93 -8.56 2.25 -15.22
C PRO A 93 -8.47 0.75 -15.52
N GLY A 94 -8.67 -0.08 -14.50
CA GLY A 94 -8.55 -1.53 -14.62
C GLY A 94 -7.12 -2.08 -14.56
N THR A 95 -6.10 -1.22 -14.49
CA THR A 95 -4.70 -1.67 -14.38
C THR A 95 -4.47 -2.45 -13.09
N SER A 96 -3.82 -3.60 -13.18
CA SER A 96 -3.38 -4.40 -12.05
C SER A 96 -1.94 -4.86 -12.24
N ILE A 97 -1.02 -4.24 -11.52
CA ILE A 97 0.42 -4.53 -11.62
C ILE A 97 0.86 -5.15 -10.29
N ALA A 98 1.53 -6.29 -10.35
CA ALA A 98 2.24 -6.89 -9.22
C ALA A 98 3.73 -6.86 -9.51
N TRP A 99 4.50 -6.26 -8.62
CA TRP A 99 5.95 -6.21 -8.70
C TRP A 99 6.57 -6.94 -7.52
N ARG A 100 7.46 -7.87 -7.82
CA ARG A 100 8.08 -8.75 -6.83
C ARG A 100 9.57 -8.50 -6.77
N VAL A 101 10.08 -8.37 -5.55
CA VAL A 101 11.51 -8.22 -5.30
C VAL A 101 11.90 -9.03 -4.05
N PRO A 102 13.01 -9.75 -4.07
CA PRO A 102 13.50 -10.45 -2.88
C PRO A 102 14.01 -9.45 -1.85
N VAL A 103 13.85 -9.77 -0.57
CA VAL A 103 14.52 -9.07 0.52
C VAL A 103 16.03 -9.24 0.35
N ALA A 104 16.80 -8.14 0.42
CA ALA A 104 18.24 -8.19 0.21
C ALA A 104 18.96 -9.01 1.30
N ASN A 105 18.50 -8.94 2.55
CA ASN A 105 19.04 -9.75 3.65
C ASN A 105 18.38 -11.13 3.66
N LYS A 106 19.18 -12.17 3.37
CA LYS A 106 18.71 -13.56 3.30
C LYS A 106 18.27 -14.14 4.65
N ASP A 107 18.75 -13.57 5.75
CA ASP A 107 18.40 -14.01 7.11
C ASP A 107 17.09 -13.38 7.60
N ASN A 108 16.49 -12.50 6.82
CA ASN A 108 15.24 -11.85 7.19
C ASN A 108 14.05 -12.68 6.74
N ASN A 109 13.29 -13.19 7.71
CA ASN A 109 12.12 -14.03 7.51
C ASN A 109 10.83 -13.23 7.22
N ASN A 110 10.88 -11.89 7.29
CA ASN A 110 9.71 -11.09 7.03
C ASN A 110 9.57 -10.74 5.55
N SER A 111 8.38 -10.96 5.04
CA SER A 111 7.89 -10.40 3.80
C SER A 111 7.15 -9.09 4.07
N SER A 112 7.04 -8.25 3.07
CA SER A 112 6.23 -7.05 3.15
C SER A 112 5.46 -6.82 1.86
N LEU A 113 4.26 -6.27 2.00
CA LEU A 113 3.37 -5.99 0.90
C LEU A 113 2.79 -4.59 1.03
N GLU A 114 2.97 -3.76 0.01
CA GLU A 114 2.18 -2.54 -0.16
C GLU A 114 1.14 -2.74 -1.27
N TYR A 115 -0.11 -2.70 -0.89
CA TYR A 115 -1.28 -2.73 -1.77
C TYR A 115 -1.76 -1.30 -1.97
N TYR A 116 -1.67 -0.78 -3.17
CA TYR A 116 -2.03 0.60 -3.49
C TYR A 116 -3.06 0.67 -4.60
N CYS A 117 -4.16 1.37 -4.35
CA CYS A 117 -5.18 1.73 -5.33
C CYS A 117 -5.07 3.21 -5.66
N GLN A 118 -4.73 3.53 -6.91
CA GLN A 118 -4.67 4.91 -7.39
C GLN A 118 -6.07 5.46 -7.61
N VAL A 119 -6.30 6.69 -7.19
CA VAL A 119 -7.61 7.33 -7.22
C VAL A 119 -7.65 8.51 -8.20
N GLY A 120 -6.64 9.38 -8.16
CA GLY A 120 -6.56 10.52 -9.07
C GLY A 120 -5.70 11.67 -8.57
N ASP A 121 -5.88 12.85 -9.16
CA ASP A 121 -5.08 14.03 -8.86
C ASP A 121 -5.50 14.69 -7.53
N PRO A 122 -4.53 15.04 -6.64
CA PRO A 122 -4.82 15.76 -5.39
C PRO A 122 -5.42 17.17 -5.57
N SER A 123 -5.39 17.76 -6.75
CA SER A 123 -6.04 19.04 -7.03
C SER A 123 -7.56 18.93 -7.05
N ASP A 124 -8.12 17.74 -7.33
CA ASP A 124 -9.56 17.50 -7.19
C ASP A 124 -9.93 17.46 -5.70
N VAL A 125 -10.54 18.56 -5.25
CA VAL A 125 -10.90 18.74 -3.84
C VAL A 125 -11.93 17.71 -3.38
N ARG A 126 -12.93 17.38 -4.24
CA ARG A 126 -13.98 16.42 -3.88
C ARG A 126 -13.37 15.02 -3.71
N LEU A 127 -12.58 14.62 -4.68
CA LEU A 127 -11.94 13.30 -4.66
C LEU A 127 -10.96 13.17 -3.48
N ARG A 128 -10.19 14.23 -3.19
CA ARG A 128 -9.26 14.28 -2.05
C ARG A 128 -9.97 14.20 -0.70
N ALA A 129 -11.08 14.96 -0.54
CA ALA A 129 -11.88 14.93 0.68
C ALA A 129 -12.55 13.57 0.88
N THR A 130 -13.09 12.98 -0.19
CA THR A 130 -13.70 11.64 -0.18
C THR A 130 -12.67 10.56 0.20
N LEU A 131 -11.48 10.57 -0.42
CA LEU A 131 -10.39 9.66 -0.06
C LEU A 131 -9.98 9.80 1.40
N ALA A 132 -9.91 11.03 1.92
CA ALA A 132 -9.53 11.26 3.31
C ALA A 132 -10.57 10.71 4.29
N LEU A 133 -11.86 10.88 4.01
CA LEU A 133 -12.94 10.33 4.84
C LEU A 133 -13.02 8.81 4.73
N PHE A 134 -12.92 8.26 3.52
CA PHE A 134 -12.81 6.81 3.31
C PHE A 134 -11.64 6.20 4.11
N ALA A 135 -10.46 6.81 4.04
CA ALA A 135 -9.28 6.34 4.76
C ALA A 135 -9.44 6.41 6.28
N GLN A 136 -10.14 7.43 6.79
CA GLN A 136 -10.49 7.56 8.22
C GLN A 136 -11.41 6.41 8.67
N ILE A 137 -12.46 6.11 7.90
CA ILE A 137 -13.42 5.04 8.21
C ILE A 137 -12.77 3.65 8.11
N ALA A 138 -11.91 3.44 7.11
CA ALA A 138 -11.27 2.15 6.86
C ALA A 138 -10.13 1.82 7.84
N ASN A 139 -9.56 2.81 8.53
CA ASN A 139 -8.32 2.64 9.29
C ASN A 139 -8.45 1.63 10.43
N GLU A 140 -9.43 1.83 11.32
CA GLU A 140 -9.66 0.95 12.47
C GLU A 140 -10.11 -0.46 12.05
N PRO A 141 -11.12 -0.64 11.16
CA PRO A 141 -11.52 -1.95 10.69
C PRO A 141 -10.40 -2.74 10.01
N CYS A 142 -9.54 -2.05 9.23
CA CYS A 142 -8.38 -2.66 8.60
C CYS A 142 -7.38 -3.18 9.62
N PHE A 143 -7.05 -2.36 10.62
CA PHE A 143 -6.13 -2.74 11.68
C PHE A 143 -6.70 -3.88 12.52
N ASP A 144 -7.96 -3.77 12.96
CA ASP A 144 -8.62 -4.79 13.76
C ASP A 144 -8.67 -6.15 13.04
N GLN A 145 -9.09 -6.15 11.77
CA GLN A 145 -9.19 -7.39 11.00
C GLN A 145 -7.82 -8.02 10.73
N LEU A 146 -6.91 -7.28 10.11
CA LEU A 146 -5.65 -7.85 9.61
C LEU A 146 -4.59 -8.00 10.72
N ARG A 147 -4.57 -7.08 11.71
CA ARG A 147 -3.58 -7.10 12.78
C ARG A 147 -4.05 -7.87 14.01
N THR A 148 -5.29 -7.59 14.48
CA THR A 148 -5.78 -8.10 15.76
C THR A 148 -6.38 -9.48 15.60
N LYS A 149 -7.32 -9.66 14.67
CA LYS A 149 -8.04 -10.92 14.48
C LYS A 149 -7.22 -11.96 13.71
N GLU A 150 -6.66 -11.58 12.56
CA GLU A 150 -5.91 -12.51 11.71
C GLU A 150 -4.44 -12.63 12.10
N GLN A 151 -3.93 -11.72 12.90
CA GLN A 151 -2.54 -11.72 13.40
C GLN A 151 -1.51 -11.86 12.25
N LEU A 152 -1.77 -11.20 11.12
CA LEU A 152 -0.93 -11.33 9.93
C LEU A 152 0.50 -10.85 10.15
N GLY A 153 0.72 -9.89 11.05
CA GLY A 153 2.06 -9.41 11.35
C GLY A 153 2.11 -8.25 12.33
N TYR A 154 3.32 -7.86 12.67
CA TYR A 154 3.54 -6.77 13.62
C TYR A 154 3.10 -5.41 13.08
N LEU A 155 3.35 -5.17 11.80
CA LEU A 155 3.00 -3.92 11.14
C LEU A 155 1.87 -4.12 10.15
N VAL A 156 0.74 -3.47 10.45
CA VAL A 156 -0.39 -3.27 9.54
C VAL A 156 -0.70 -1.79 9.53
N PHE A 157 -0.76 -1.19 8.37
CA PHE A 157 -1.08 0.22 8.17
C PHE A 157 -2.02 0.39 6.99
N SER A 158 -3.02 1.25 7.14
CA SER A 158 -3.86 1.68 6.01
C SER A 158 -4.01 3.19 6.02
N GLY A 159 -4.25 3.79 4.84
CA GLY A 159 -4.48 5.21 4.75
C GLY A 159 -4.29 5.79 3.35
N ALA A 160 -4.54 7.09 3.24
CA ALA A 160 -4.29 7.83 2.02
C ALA A 160 -2.78 8.00 1.77
N ARG A 161 -2.38 7.81 0.52
CA ARG A 161 -1.06 8.16 0.00
C ARG A 161 -1.22 9.28 -1.00
N THR A 162 -0.44 10.34 -0.85
CA THR A 162 -0.40 11.47 -1.78
C THR A 162 1.02 11.66 -2.28
N SER A 163 1.19 11.76 -3.57
CA SER A 163 2.40 12.16 -4.27
C SER A 163 2.09 13.33 -5.20
N VAL A 164 3.10 13.87 -5.89
CA VAL A 164 2.86 14.95 -6.86
C VAL A 164 2.08 14.39 -8.04
N GLY A 165 0.92 14.95 -8.31
CA GLY A 165 0.03 14.57 -9.42
C GLY A 165 -0.88 13.37 -9.18
N GLN A 166 -0.66 12.57 -8.11
CA GLN A 166 -1.50 11.39 -7.85
C GLN A 166 -1.70 11.14 -6.37
N MET A 167 -2.87 10.62 -6.04
CA MET A 167 -3.22 10.14 -4.71
C MET A 167 -3.95 8.80 -4.78
N GLY A 168 -4.00 8.08 -3.69
CA GLY A 168 -4.72 6.83 -3.59
C GLY A 168 -4.78 6.28 -2.17
N PHE A 169 -5.44 5.16 -2.02
CA PHE A 169 -5.53 4.39 -0.79
C PHE A 169 -4.50 3.26 -0.79
N ARG A 170 -3.86 3.04 0.35
CA ARG A 170 -2.90 1.94 0.50
C ARG A 170 -3.13 1.15 1.77
N ILE A 171 -2.75 -0.11 1.71
CA ILE A 171 -2.59 -1.00 2.85
C ILE A 171 -1.17 -1.57 2.80
N ILE A 172 -0.47 -1.54 3.93
CA ILE A 172 0.86 -2.11 4.09
C ILE A 172 0.78 -3.18 5.17
N VAL A 173 1.33 -4.36 4.87
CA VAL A 173 1.42 -5.47 5.83
C VAL A 173 2.85 -6.01 5.80
N GLN A 174 3.48 -6.09 6.97
CA GLN A 174 4.75 -6.80 7.16
C GLN A 174 4.50 -8.05 8.00
N SER A 175 4.94 -9.20 7.51
CA SER A 175 4.58 -10.51 8.03
C SER A 175 5.65 -11.55 7.72
N GLU A 176 5.69 -12.62 8.50
CA GLU A 176 6.44 -13.84 8.17
C GLU A 176 5.69 -14.71 7.14
N ARG A 177 4.47 -14.34 6.79
CA ARG A 177 3.66 -15.05 5.79
C ARG A 177 4.07 -14.67 4.37
N ASP A 178 3.70 -15.54 3.44
CA ASP A 178 3.87 -15.29 2.02
C ASP A 178 3.08 -14.06 1.55
N SER A 179 3.67 -13.30 0.63
CA SER A 179 3.10 -12.03 0.18
C SER A 179 1.83 -12.20 -0.68
N GLU A 180 1.65 -13.34 -1.35
CA GLU A 180 0.42 -13.61 -2.11
C GLU A 180 -0.72 -13.98 -1.17
N TYR A 181 -0.44 -14.73 -0.12
CA TYR A 181 -1.39 -14.96 0.97
C TYR A 181 -1.83 -13.62 1.59
N LEU A 182 -0.89 -12.72 1.90
CA LEU A 182 -1.22 -11.40 2.43
C LEU A 182 -2.13 -10.61 1.49
N GLN A 183 -1.86 -10.65 0.18
CA GLN A 183 -2.71 -10.01 -0.81
C GLN A 183 -4.13 -10.60 -0.83
N SER A 184 -4.27 -11.91 -0.70
CA SER A 184 -5.57 -12.57 -0.62
C SER A 184 -6.37 -12.13 0.61
N ARG A 185 -5.69 -11.98 1.77
CA ARG A 185 -6.33 -11.50 3.00
C ARG A 185 -6.77 -10.04 2.90
N ILE A 186 -5.97 -9.20 2.24
CA ILE A 186 -6.37 -7.79 1.97
C ILE A 186 -7.61 -7.76 1.07
N ASN A 187 -7.67 -8.57 0.03
CA ASN A 187 -8.87 -8.63 -0.83
C ASN A 187 -10.11 -9.08 -0.03
N ALA A 188 -9.97 -10.13 0.79
CA ALA A 188 -11.06 -10.60 1.65
C ALA A 188 -11.51 -9.54 2.66
N PHE A 189 -10.56 -8.79 3.25
CA PHE A 189 -10.88 -7.64 4.10
C PHE A 189 -11.68 -6.58 3.33
N LEU A 190 -11.27 -6.22 2.12
CA LEU A 190 -11.97 -5.21 1.32
C LEU A 190 -13.39 -5.64 0.97
N ASP A 191 -13.62 -6.93 0.65
CA ASP A 191 -14.96 -7.48 0.43
C ASP A 191 -15.82 -7.44 1.70
N GLN A 192 -15.23 -7.77 2.86
CA GLN A 192 -15.92 -7.67 4.15
C GLN A 192 -16.21 -6.21 4.52
N PHE A 193 -15.25 -5.33 4.32
CA PHE A 193 -15.39 -3.91 4.65
C PHE A 193 -16.47 -3.22 3.82
N MET A 194 -16.67 -3.61 2.55
CA MET A 194 -17.81 -3.13 1.77
C MET A 194 -19.14 -3.46 2.45
N ARG A 195 -19.31 -4.67 2.97
CA ARG A 195 -20.53 -5.06 3.70
C ARG A 195 -20.70 -4.27 5.00
N GLN A 196 -19.61 -4.03 5.73
CA GLN A 196 -19.63 -3.21 6.94
C GLN A 196 -20.02 -1.76 6.62
N LEU A 197 -19.46 -1.19 5.56
CA LEU A 197 -19.76 0.18 5.13
C LEU A 197 -21.23 0.34 4.71
N LEU A 198 -21.79 -0.65 4.01
CA LEU A 198 -23.21 -0.65 3.65
C LEU A 198 -24.13 -0.75 4.89
N ALA A 199 -23.74 -1.53 5.89
CA ALA A 199 -24.48 -1.75 7.12
C ALA A 199 -24.29 -0.63 8.17
N MET A 200 -23.32 0.27 7.97
CA MET A 200 -23.01 1.39 8.88
C MET A 200 -24.23 2.29 9.07
N SER A 201 -24.53 2.65 10.30
CA SER A 201 -25.60 3.61 10.61
C SER A 201 -25.21 5.04 10.20
N ASP A 202 -26.21 5.89 10.00
CA ASP A 202 -25.97 7.31 9.68
C ASP A 202 -25.29 8.03 10.85
N ASP A 203 -25.61 7.67 12.09
CA ASP A 203 -24.98 8.25 13.29
C ASP A 203 -23.49 7.88 13.37
N GLU A 204 -23.13 6.63 13.06
CA GLU A 204 -21.75 6.18 13.02
C GLU A 204 -20.96 6.88 11.90
N PHE A 205 -21.55 6.99 10.72
CA PHE A 205 -20.97 7.73 9.61
C PHE A 205 -20.71 9.19 9.98
N GLU A 206 -21.71 9.85 10.61
CA GLU A 206 -21.62 11.25 11.04
C GLU A 206 -20.51 11.44 12.09
N ALA A 207 -20.35 10.49 13.02
CA ALA A 207 -19.28 10.53 14.00
C ALA A 207 -17.89 10.49 13.34
N HIS A 208 -17.67 9.65 12.32
CA HIS A 208 -16.44 9.63 11.55
C HIS A 208 -16.20 10.94 10.81
N ARG A 209 -17.23 11.47 10.16
CA ARG A 209 -17.17 12.73 9.41
C ARG A 209 -16.82 13.90 10.31
N ALA A 210 -17.55 14.05 11.42
CA ALA A 210 -17.33 15.11 12.40
C ALA A 210 -15.92 15.04 13.02
N SER A 211 -15.46 13.84 13.38
CA SER A 211 -14.11 13.60 13.91
C SER A 211 -13.02 14.07 12.93
N LEU A 212 -13.16 13.73 11.64
CA LEU A 212 -12.19 14.14 10.63
C LEU A 212 -12.20 15.65 10.39
N ILE A 213 -13.38 16.28 10.35
CA ILE A 213 -13.55 17.73 10.22
C ILE A 213 -12.87 18.43 11.40
N HIS A 214 -13.16 17.99 12.62
CA HIS A 214 -12.53 18.55 13.83
C HIS A 214 -11.00 18.49 13.75
N LYS A 215 -10.45 17.31 13.41
CA LYS A 215 -9.00 17.12 13.22
C LYS A 215 -8.40 18.03 12.14
N ARG A 216 -9.15 18.32 11.07
CA ARG A 216 -8.71 19.25 10.01
C ARG A 216 -8.74 20.70 10.42
N GLN A 217 -9.63 21.05 11.35
CA GLN A 217 -9.79 22.41 11.89
C GLN A 217 -8.89 22.71 13.08
N GLU A 218 -8.23 21.69 13.66
CA GLU A 218 -7.29 21.90 14.76
C GLU A 218 -6.22 22.93 14.38
N SER A 219 -5.99 23.87 15.30
CA SER A 219 -4.94 24.85 15.18
C SER A 219 -3.55 24.17 15.25
N VAL A 220 -2.61 24.67 14.49
CA VAL A 220 -1.22 24.23 14.59
C VAL A 220 -0.66 24.59 15.97
N LYS A 221 0.11 23.70 16.56
CA LYS A 221 0.59 23.83 17.95
C LYS A 221 1.90 24.61 18.05
N ASN A 222 2.65 24.66 16.97
CA ASN A 222 3.97 25.30 16.96
C ASN A 222 4.37 25.72 15.54
N LEU A 223 5.42 26.54 15.46
CA LEU A 223 5.94 27.10 14.21
C LEU A 223 6.41 26.00 13.23
N ALA A 224 6.96 24.90 13.73
CA ALA A 224 7.45 23.82 12.88
C ALA A 224 6.30 23.12 12.14
N GLU A 225 5.18 22.83 12.82
CA GLU A 225 3.99 22.26 12.20
C GLU A 225 3.39 23.19 11.14
N GLU A 226 3.37 24.50 11.44
CA GLU A 226 2.88 25.51 10.49
C GLU A 226 3.77 25.59 9.27
N THR A 227 5.10 25.64 9.48
CA THR A 227 6.08 25.63 8.41
C THR A 227 5.94 24.39 7.51
N GLN A 228 5.82 23.20 8.09
CA GLN A 228 5.62 21.96 7.34
C GLN A 228 4.32 21.99 6.52
N ARG A 229 3.26 22.57 7.08
CA ARG A 229 1.97 22.72 6.39
C ARG A 229 2.11 23.59 5.13
N PHE A 230 2.74 24.74 5.23
CA PHE A 230 2.95 25.63 4.09
C PHE A 230 3.97 25.08 3.10
N TRP A 231 5.08 24.53 3.62
CA TRP A 231 6.12 23.94 2.78
C TRP A 231 5.61 22.77 1.95
N LYS A 232 4.71 21.95 2.50
CA LYS A 232 4.07 20.87 1.73
C LYS A 232 3.30 21.40 0.51
N SER A 233 2.61 22.52 0.64
CA SER A 233 1.88 23.14 -0.49
C SER A 233 2.83 23.72 -1.55
N ILE A 234 3.96 24.28 -1.13
CA ILE A 234 5.02 24.77 -2.03
C ILE A 234 5.69 23.58 -2.73
N HIS A 235 6.18 22.62 -1.98
CA HIS A 235 6.92 21.47 -2.49
C HIS A 235 6.10 20.61 -3.48
N SER A 236 4.79 20.52 -3.28
CA SER A 236 3.90 19.82 -4.21
C SER A 236 3.66 20.57 -5.53
N GLY A 237 4.04 21.84 -5.62
CA GLY A 237 3.77 22.70 -6.78
C GLY A 237 2.33 23.17 -6.92
N TYR A 238 1.41 22.75 -6.01
CA TYR A 238 0.00 23.19 -6.09
C TYR A 238 -0.24 24.56 -5.49
N PHE A 239 0.59 25.03 -4.55
CA PHE A 239 0.45 26.29 -3.81
C PHE A 239 -0.93 26.50 -3.19
N ASP A 240 -1.62 25.39 -2.85
CA ASP A 240 -2.93 25.41 -2.21
C ASP A 240 -2.80 25.53 -0.68
N PHE A 241 -2.64 26.75 -0.20
CA PHE A 241 -2.50 27.06 1.23
C PHE A 241 -3.82 26.93 2.02
N LEU A 242 -4.95 26.85 1.31
CA LEU A 242 -6.29 26.72 1.89
C LEU A 242 -6.89 25.32 1.70
N HIS A 243 -6.07 24.33 1.36
CA HIS A 243 -6.55 22.97 1.06
C HIS A 243 -7.38 22.36 2.19
N ARG A 244 -6.99 22.60 3.46
CA ARG A 244 -7.74 22.07 4.62
C ARG A 244 -9.13 22.64 4.72
N GLN A 245 -9.28 23.95 4.54
CA GLN A 245 -10.57 24.64 4.58
C GLN A 245 -11.46 24.18 3.43
N ARG A 246 -10.93 24.05 2.22
CA ARG A 246 -11.64 23.51 1.06
C ARG A 246 -12.06 22.06 1.26
N ASP A 247 -11.19 21.22 1.82
CA ASP A 247 -11.51 19.84 2.16
C ASP A 247 -12.70 19.79 3.13
N VAL A 248 -12.69 20.60 4.20
CA VAL A 248 -13.78 20.64 5.20
C VAL A 248 -15.10 21.03 4.55
N GLN A 249 -15.13 22.08 3.72
CA GLN A 249 -16.35 22.51 3.02
C GLN A 249 -16.97 21.41 2.14
N VAL A 250 -16.14 20.54 1.60
CA VAL A 250 -16.61 19.38 0.83
C VAL A 250 -17.03 18.24 1.76
N MET A 251 -16.25 17.94 2.80
CA MET A 251 -16.56 16.88 3.77
C MET A 251 -17.92 17.09 4.45
N GLU A 252 -18.28 18.34 4.76
CA GLU A 252 -19.59 18.69 5.33
C GLU A 252 -20.77 18.24 4.45
N LYS A 253 -20.55 18.04 3.16
CA LYS A 253 -21.58 17.69 2.17
C LYS A 253 -21.49 16.21 1.71
N LEU A 254 -20.48 15.48 2.13
CA LEU A 254 -20.33 14.06 1.76
C LEU A 254 -21.35 13.22 2.52
N SER A 255 -22.00 12.32 1.80
CA SER A 255 -22.90 11.31 2.32
C SER A 255 -22.20 9.95 2.44
N LYS A 256 -22.82 9.02 3.16
CA LYS A 256 -22.39 7.61 3.20
C LYS A 256 -22.37 7.00 1.80
N ASP A 257 -23.38 7.32 0.97
CA ASP A 257 -23.47 6.81 -0.40
C ASP A 257 -22.31 7.27 -1.28
N ASP A 258 -21.80 8.49 -1.06
CA ASP A 258 -20.58 8.97 -1.76
C ASP A 258 -19.37 8.08 -1.43
N ILE A 259 -19.23 7.66 -0.17
CA ILE A 259 -18.13 6.80 0.28
C ILE A 259 -18.30 5.37 -0.23
N VAL A 260 -19.53 4.84 -0.24
CA VAL A 260 -19.85 3.53 -0.84
C VAL A 260 -19.52 3.53 -2.33
N ALA A 261 -19.98 4.54 -3.07
CA ALA A 261 -19.70 4.69 -4.50
C ALA A 261 -18.18 4.83 -4.77
N PHE A 262 -17.48 5.60 -3.95
CA PHE A 262 -16.01 5.74 -4.02
C PHE A 262 -15.32 4.41 -3.83
N MET A 263 -15.67 3.66 -2.78
CA MET A 263 -15.09 2.34 -2.53
C MET A 263 -15.37 1.38 -3.68
N GLN A 264 -16.61 1.34 -4.16
CA GLN A 264 -17.02 0.47 -5.25
C GLN A 264 -16.27 0.77 -6.55
N HIS A 265 -16.01 2.04 -6.84
CA HIS A 265 -15.36 2.46 -8.07
C HIS A 265 -13.83 2.27 -8.03
N TYR A 266 -13.17 2.74 -6.97
CA TYR A 266 -11.70 2.85 -6.93
C TYR A 266 -10.99 1.73 -6.15
N ILE A 267 -11.66 1.07 -5.20
CA ILE A 267 -10.99 0.24 -4.20
C ILE A 267 -11.43 -1.22 -4.26
N HIS A 268 -12.73 -1.48 -4.43
CA HIS A 268 -13.30 -2.82 -4.30
C HIS A 268 -12.67 -3.82 -5.27
N PRO A 269 -12.36 -5.08 -4.84
CA PRO A 269 -11.73 -6.09 -5.69
C PRO A 269 -12.46 -6.37 -7.01
N SER A 270 -13.78 -6.30 -7.04
CA SER A 270 -14.58 -6.53 -8.26
C SER A 270 -14.69 -5.33 -9.20
N SER A 271 -14.13 -4.16 -8.84
CA SER A 271 -14.22 -2.97 -9.70
C SER A 271 -13.37 -3.13 -10.96
N ILE A 272 -14.00 -2.94 -12.11
CA ILE A 272 -13.31 -2.90 -13.42
C ILE A 272 -12.52 -1.60 -13.64
N HIS A 273 -12.77 -0.58 -12.81
CA HIS A 273 -12.10 0.72 -12.89
C HIS A 273 -10.91 0.84 -11.93
N ARG A 274 -10.78 -0.11 -10.98
CA ARG A 274 -9.71 -0.08 -10.00
C ARG A 274 -8.33 -0.15 -10.64
N ALA A 275 -7.55 0.91 -10.47
CA ALA A 275 -6.15 0.98 -10.88
C ALA A 275 -5.25 0.63 -9.69
N LYS A 276 -4.62 -0.54 -9.71
CA LYS A 276 -3.91 -1.14 -8.57
C LYS A 276 -2.46 -1.46 -8.89
N THR A 277 -1.57 -1.15 -7.95
CA THR A 277 -0.22 -1.72 -7.89
C THR A 277 -0.02 -2.46 -6.57
N VAL A 278 0.64 -3.60 -6.63
CA VAL A 278 1.03 -4.36 -5.44
C VAL A 278 2.53 -4.60 -5.48
N THR A 279 3.22 -4.10 -4.48
CA THR A 279 4.65 -4.32 -4.31
C THR A 279 4.85 -5.43 -3.30
N HIS A 280 5.44 -6.54 -3.75
CA HIS A 280 5.78 -7.69 -2.94
C HIS A 280 7.29 -7.69 -2.65
N ILE A 281 7.69 -7.51 -1.41
CA ILE A 281 9.05 -7.72 -0.95
C ILE A 281 9.06 -9.07 -0.22
N GLN A 282 9.65 -10.07 -0.87
CA GLN A 282 9.57 -11.46 -0.43
C GLN A 282 10.81 -11.85 0.39
N ALA A 283 10.59 -12.42 1.58
CA ALA A 283 11.65 -13.05 2.35
C ALA A 283 12.22 -14.23 1.57
N GLN A 284 13.57 -14.36 1.56
CA GLN A 284 14.23 -15.46 0.85
C GLN A 284 14.24 -16.77 1.66
N SER A 285 14.12 -16.66 2.98
CA SER A 285 14.10 -17.79 3.92
C SER A 285 12.70 -18.35 4.18
N VAL A 286 11.64 -17.63 3.79
CA VAL A 286 10.31 -18.23 3.74
C VAL A 286 10.37 -19.30 2.66
N SER A 287 10.83 -20.50 3.08
CA SER A 287 10.54 -21.70 2.34
C SER A 287 9.04 -21.61 2.00
N SER A 288 8.71 -21.90 0.78
CA SER A 288 7.38 -21.97 0.21
C SER A 288 6.42 -22.87 1.02
N SER A 289 6.23 -22.53 2.30
CA SER A 289 5.36 -23.26 3.21
C SER A 289 3.88 -23.00 2.96
N THR A 290 3.56 -22.13 2.02
CA THR A 290 2.20 -21.96 1.51
C THR A 290 2.21 -22.00 -0.01
N LYS A 291 2.63 -23.13 -0.60
CA LYS A 291 2.28 -23.36 -2.00
C LYS A 291 0.76 -23.29 -2.10
N PRO A 292 0.20 -22.37 -2.92
CA PRO A 292 -1.23 -22.38 -3.16
C PRO A 292 -1.61 -23.79 -3.63
N LEU A 293 -2.64 -24.33 -3.02
CA LEU A 293 -3.13 -25.64 -3.41
C LEU A 293 -3.69 -25.54 -4.84
N SER A 294 -3.05 -26.22 -5.79
CA SER A 294 -3.60 -26.28 -7.15
C SER A 294 -4.93 -27.03 -7.14
N SER A 295 -5.86 -26.64 -8.00
CA SER A 295 -7.11 -27.35 -8.18
C SER A 295 -6.89 -28.84 -8.49
N ASP A 296 -5.81 -29.15 -9.20
CA ASP A 296 -5.44 -30.52 -9.53
C ASP A 296 -4.98 -31.32 -8.30
N ALA A 297 -4.17 -30.70 -7.44
CA ALA A 297 -3.73 -31.34 -6.18
C ALA A 297 -4.92 -31.56 -5.22
N PHE A 298 -5.82 -30.57 -5.12
CA PHE A 298 -7.04 -30.69 -4.34
C PHE A 298 -7.92 -31.84 -4.87
N ASN A 299 -8.21 -31.85 -6.17
CA ASN A 299 -9.04 -32.90 -6.77
C ASN A 299 -8.39 -34.29 -6.67
N SER A 300 -7.06 -34.39 -6.84
CA SER A 300 -6.32 -35.64 -6.71
C SER A 300 -6.38 -36.20 -5.30
N PHE A 301 -6.31 -35.36 -4.26
CA PHE A 301 -6.47 -35.79 -2.89
C PHE A 301 -7.87 -36.37 -2.61
N PHE A 302 -8.92 -35.71 -3.05
CA PHE A 302 -10.28 -36.21 -2.85
C PHE A 302 -10.60 -37.43 -3.73
N ALA A 303 -10.01 -37.54 -4.93
CA ALA A 303 -10.08 -38.75 -5.74
C ALA A 303 -9.38 -39.94 -5.03
N PHE A 304 -8.25 -39.71 -4.37
CA PHE A 304 -7.58 -40.71 -3.56
C PHE A 304 -8.45 -41.18 -2.38
N LEU A 305 -9.08 -40.27 -1.64
CA LEU A 305 -10.01 -40.60 -0.55
C LEU A 305 -11.18 -41.47 -1.06
N SER A 306 -11.80 -41.11 -2.20
CA SER A 306 -12.87 -41.89 -2.84
C SER A 306 -12.38 -43.27 -3.25
N SER A 307 -11.16 -43.39 -3.77
CA SER A 307 -10.58 -44.72 -4.15
C SER A 307 -10.37 -45.66 -2.97
N LYS A 308 -10.33 -45.10 -1.76
CA LYS A 308 -10.20 -45.82 -0.50
C LYS A 308 -11.51 -46.00 0.26
N GLY A 309 -12.64 -45.68 -0.40
CA GLY A 309 -13.98 -45.87 0.15
C GLY A 309 -14.48 -44.74 1.06
N VAL A 310 -13.76 -43.58 1.08
CA VAL A 310 -14.19 -42.40 1.82
C VAL A 310 -14.85 -41.42 0.86
N GLU A 311 -16.17 -41.38 0.84
CA GLU A 311 -16.93 -40.44 0.02
C GLU A 311 -17.18 -39.13 0.77
N VAL A 312 -16.70 -38.02 0.21
CA VAL A 312 -16.99 -36.68 0.71
C VAL A 312 -18.05 -36.06 -0.17
N PRO A 313 -19.21 -35.64 0.38
CA PRO A 313 -20.29 -35.01 -0.38
C PRO A 313 -19.83 -33.80 -1.18
N ALA A 314 -20.44 -33.56 -2.34
CA ALA A 314 -20.05 -32.46 -3.22
C ALA A 314 -20.13 -31.09 -2.53
N GLU A 315 -21.17 -30.84 -1.74
CA GLU A 315 -21.33 -29.62 -0.93
C GLU A 315 -20.20 -29.42 0.10
N ALA A 316 -19.78 -30.52 0.74
CA ALA A 316 -18.68 -30.49 1.68
C ALA A 316 -17.33 -30.27 0.99
N ARG A 317 -17.13 -30.79 -0.24
CA ARG A 317 -15.94 -30.51 -1.05
C ARG A 317 -15.86 -29.05 -1.44
N GLU A 318 -16.96 -28.45 -1.83
CA GLU A 318 -17.02 -27.03 -2.21
C GLU A 318 -16.70 -26.14 -1.01
N ALA A 319 -17.26 -26.43 0.16
CA ALA A 319 -16.94 -25.74 1.41
C ALA A 319 -15.46 -25.89 1.81
N LEU A 320 -14.91 -27.11 1.68
CA LEU A 320 -13.48 -27.37 1.93
C LEU A 320 -12.57 -26.68 0.91
N GLY A 321 -12.99 -26.54 -0.36
CA GLY A 321 -12.24 -25.80 -1.39
C GLY A 321 -12.07 -24.32 -1.06
N VAL A 322 -13.00 -23.73 -0.31
CA VAL A 322 -12.88 -22.36 0.21
C VAL A 322 -11.94 -22.29 1.40
N GLN A 323 -11.87 -23.34 2.22
CA GLN A 323 -11.05 -23.37 3.45
C GLN A 323 -9.62 -23.86 3.19
N LEU A 324 -9.43 -24.84 2.31
CA LEU A 324 -8.15 -25.47 2.01
C LEU A 324 -7.47 -24.77 0.83
N THR A 325 -6.88 -23.63 1.07
CA THR A 325 -6.27 -22.79 0.02
C THR A 325 -4.76 -23.01 -0.14
N SER A 326 -4.14 -23.78 0.76
CA SER A 326 -2.70 -24.05 0.74
C SER A 326 -2.40 -25.52 0.99
N VAL A 327 -1.19 -25.93 0.61
CA VAL A 327 -0.68 -27.30 0.84
C VAL A 327 -0.70 -27.66 2.33
N GLU A 328 -0.32 -26.70 3.20
CA GLU A 328 -0.33 -26.93 4.65
C GLU A 328 -1.74 -27.05 5.20
N SER A 329 -2.70 -26.26 4.70
CA SER A 329 -4.10 -26.41 5.11
C SER A 329 -4.64 -27.78 4.75
N LEU A 330 -4.25 -28.32 3.58
CA LEU A 330 -4.58 -29.66 3.16
C LEU A 330 -3.87 -30.74 4.01
N GLN A 331 -2.59 -30.51 4.36
CA GLN A 331 -1.86 -31.42 5.25
C GLN A 331 -2.40 -31.41 6.68
N ALA A 332 -2.77 -30.24 7.22
CA ALA A 332 -3.41 -30.13 8.52
C ALA A 332 -4.75 -30.85 8.53
N PHE A 333 -5.58 -30.63 7.51
CA PHE A 333 -6.83 -31.33 7.34
C PHE A 333 -6.64 -32.86 7.26
N ALA A 334 -5.64 -33.33 6.52
CA ALA A 334 -5.30 -34.75 6.44
C ALA A 334 -4.93 -35.36 7.80
N LYS A 335 -4.20 -34.61 8.64
CA LYS A 335 -3.86 -35.02 10.01
C LYS A 335 -5.07 -35.06 10.91
N ASP A 336 -5.93 -34.04 10.86
CA ASP A 336 -7.14 -33.98 11.66
C ASP A 336 -8.11 -35.14 11.29
N VAL A 337 -8.25 -35.42 10.02
CA VAL A 337 -9.05 -36.55 9.52
C VAL A 337 -8.45 -37.89 9.95
N ALA A 338 -7.13 -38.05 9.92
CA ALA A 338 -6.46 -39.25 10.42
C ALA A 338 -6.63 -39.44 11.95
N ALA A 339 -6.64 -38.33 12.71
CA ALA A 339 -6.81 -38.35 14.17
C ALA A 339 -8.26 -38.60 14.60
N SER A 340 -9.25 -38.34 13.76
CA SER A 340 -10.68 -38.52 14.06
C SER A 340 -11.08 -39.96 14.32
N GLY A 341 -10.28 -40.93 13.87
CA GLY A 341 -10.57 -42.37 14.01
C GLY A 341 -11.72 -42.90 13.15
N GLU A 342 -12.29 -42.07 12.28
CA GLU A 342 -13.41 -42.42 11.38
C GLU A 342 -12.95 -43.02 10.04
N LEU A 343 -11.63 -43.12 9.83
CA LEU A 343 -11.06 -43.64 8.59
C LEU A 343 -10.88 -45.16 8.60
N PRO A 344 -10.96 -45.82 7.41
CA PRO A 344 -10.57 -47.21 7.26
C PRO A 344 -9.11 -47.46 7.74
N PRO A 345 -8.80 -48.63 8.32
CA PRO A 345 -7.44 -48.94 8.83
C PRO A 345 -6.33 -48.85 7.78
N SER A 346 -6.70 -48.84 6.48
CA SER A 346 -5.78 -48.68 5.35
C SER A 346 -5.38 -47.23 5.06
N LEU A 347 -6.02 -46.25 5.67
CA LEU A 347 -5.77 -44.81 5.48
C LEU A 347 -5.06 -44.27 6.74
N THR A 348 -3.75 -44.44 6.77
CA THR A 348 -2.89 -43.84 7.81
C THR A 348 -2.54 -42.39 7.46
N GLU A 349 -2.13 -41.60 8.45
CA GLU A 349 -1.60 -40.24 8.26
C GLU A 349 -0.49 -40.22 7.21
N GLU A 350 0.43 -41.19 7.25
CA GLU A 350 1.53 -41.33 6.28
C GLU A 350 1.02 -41.51 4.85
N ALA A 351 -0.02 -42.31 4.64
CA ALA A 351 -0.62 -42.58 3.33
C ALA A 351 -1.27 -41.31 2.76
N LEU A 352 -1.95 -40.52 3.60
CA LEU A 352 -2.57 -39.24 3.21
C LEU A 352 -1.50 -38.20 2.84
N LEU A 353 -0.47 -38.07 3.65
CA LEU A 353 0.64 -37.13 3.39
C LEU A 353 1.45 -37.54 2.14
N ALA A 354 1.67 -38.82 1.91
CA ALA A 354 2.32 -39.32 0.69
C ALA A 354 1.49 -39.02 -0.57
N CYS A 355 0.16 -39.16 -0.51
CA CYS A 355 -0.73 -38.78 -1.59
C CYS A 355 -0.63 -37.29 -1.93
N ILE A 356 -0.62 -36.42 -0.91
CA ILE A 356 -0.46 -34.96 -1.10
C ILE A 356 0.89 -34.67 -1.75
N ALA A 357 1.97 -35.28 -1.28
CA ALA A 357 3.31 -35.12 -1.85
C ALA A 357 3.40 -35.56 -3.32
N GLN A 358 2.72 -36.66 -3.67
CA GLN A 358 2.65 -37.14 -5.05
C GLN A 358 1.83 -36.22 -5.95
N ALA A 359 0.69 -35.71 -5.47
CA ALA A 359 -0.13 -34.76 -6.22
C ALA A 359 0.55 -33.39 -6.45
N LEU A 360 1.53 -33.07 -5.64
CA LEU A 360 2.33 -31.82 -5.76
C LEU A 360 3.56 -31.98 -6.65
N SER A 361 3.94 -33.20 -7.00
CA SER A 361 5.06 -33.50 -7.89
C SER A 361 4.65 -33.63 -9.37
N LEU A 362 3.35 -33.56 -9.63
CA LEU A 362 2.74 -33.50 -10.96
C LEU A 362 2.43 -32.03 -11.32
#